data_29e9a453b8673033d4c0953782d14bc5
#
_entry.id   29e9a453b8673033d4c0953782d14bc5
#
_cell.length_a   1.000
_cell.length_b   1.000
_cell.length_c   1.000
_cell.angle_alpha   90.00
_cell.angle_beta   90.00
_cell.angle_gamma   90.00
#
_symmetry.space_group_name_H-M   'P 1'
#
loop_
_entity.id
_entity.type
_entity.pdbx_description
1 polymer ?
#
loop_
_entity_poly.entity_id
_entity_poly.type
_entity_poly.pdbx_seq_one_letter_code
_entity_poly.pdbx_strand_id
1 'polypeptide(L)'
;TCAQVCTTGAIEVQDDVTTGKRTLTVDYTRCSQCGQCEEKCITGKGIKLSDQYILSVSDLKSPEVYESVGKKLLICEFCGTGYACEDHLKFIKDRLGAKAYAHPNLLLNTQRQFTELAPSNPKDSLRREDMYKEVCPECRHRIVVKDEF
;
A
#
# COMPACT_ATOMS: atom_id res chain seq x y z
N THR A 1 1.00 6.33 -5.71
CA THR A 1 1.16 7.69 -6.28
C THR A 1 2.39 7.77 -7.18
N CYS A 2 3.59 7.35 -6.73
CA CYS A 2 4.82 7.44 -7.54
C CYS A 2 4.68 6.75 -8.90
N ALA A 3 4.13 5.52 -8.94
CA ALA A 3 3.89 4.80 -10.20
C ALA A 3 2.85 5.50 -11.11
N GLN A 4 1.86 6.16 -10.51
CA GLN A 4 0.80 6.86 -11.28
C GLN A 4 1.29 8.15 -11.96
N VAL A 5 2.29 8.81 -11.37
CA VAL A 5 2.84 10.06 -11.92
C VAL A 5 4.06 9.83 -12.80
N CYS A 6 4.56 8.60 -12.87
CA CYS A 6 5.70 8.25 -13.70
C CYS A 6 5.30 8.19 -15.18
N THR A 7 5.68 9.19 -15.94
CA THR A 7 5.31 9.32 -17.37
C THR A 7 5.92 8.24 -18.25
N THR A 8 7.11 7.75 -17.90
CA THR A 8 7.82 6.68 -18.63
C THR A 8 7.43 5.28 -18.17
N GLY A 9 6.63 5.17 -17.09
CA GLY A 9 6.31 3.88 -16.48
C GLY A 9 7.51 3.15 -15.89
N ALA A 10 8.54 3.89 -15.48
CA ALA A 10 9.74 3.32 -14.84
C ALA A 10 9.48 2.82 -13.42
N ILE A 11 8.36 3.19 -12.81
CA ILE A 11 8.02 2.79 -11.44
C ILE A 11 6.83 1.82 -11.48
N GLU A 12 7.06 0.61 -10.99
CA GLU A 12 6.05 -0.43 -10.91
C GLU A 12 5.75 -0.77 -9.45
N VAL A 13 4.51 -1.16 -9.19
CA VAL A 13 4.06 -1.64 -7.88
C VAL A 13 3.45 -3.01 -8.04
N GLN A 14 3.99 -3.97 -7.32
CA GLN A 14 3.53 -5.36 -7.33
C GLN A 14 3.10 -5.77 -5.92
N ASP A 15 1.93 -6.40 -5.83
CA ASP A 15 1.37 -6.95 -4.61
C ASP A 15 1.50 -8.47 -4.62
N ASP A 16 2.23 -9.01 -3.67
CA ASP A 16 2.27 -10.43 -3.40
C ASP A 16 1.44 -10.72 -2.15
N VAL A 17 0.25 -11.25 -2.39
CA VAL A 17 -0.71 -11.61 -1.33
C VAL A 17 -0.21 -12.81 -0.53
N THR A 18 0.55 -13.71 -1.15
CA THR A 18 1.05 -14.94 -0.51
C THR A 18 2.12 -14.63 0.54
N THR A 19 3.01 -13.69 0.24
CA THR A 19 4.05 -13.23 1.17
C THR A 19 3.63 -12.03 2.01
N GLY A 20 2.45 -11.44 1.73
CA GLY A 20 1.97 -10.25 2.41
C GLY A 20 2.85 -9.03 2.18
N LYS A 21 3.43 -8.90 0.98
CA LYS A 21 4.41 -7.87 0.64
C LYS A 21 3.98 -7.08 -0.59
N ARG A 22 4.03 -5.77 -0.50
CA ARG A 22 3.98 -4.85 -1.65
C ARG A 22 5.38 -4.41 -1.99
N THR A 23 5.79 -4.59 -3.23
CA THR A 23 7.10 -4.19 -3.73
C THR A 23 6.93 -3.05 -4.72
N LEU A 24 7.67 -1.97 -4.51
CA LEU A 24 7.82 -0.88 -5.47
C LEU A 24 9.20 -1.04 -6.11
N THR A 25 9.24 -1.13 -7.43
CA THR A 25 10.46 -1.29 -8.21
C THR A 25 10.64 -0.09 -9.14
N VAL A 26 11.84 0.44 -9.19
CA VAL A 26 12.26 1.48 -10.14
C VAL A 26 13.18 0.84 -11.17
N ASP A 27 12.83 1.00 -12.43
CA ASP A 27 13.65 0.60 -13.58
C ASP A 27 14.39 1.83 -14.12
N TYR A 28 15.67 1.90 -13.86
CA TYR A 28 16.50 3.04 -14.28
C TYR A 28 16.74 3.08 -15.80
N THR A 29 16.53 2.00 -16.53
CA THR A 29 16.62 2.00 -17.99
C THR A 29 15.50 2.80 -18.65
N ARG A 30 14.37 2.94 -17.94
CA ARG A 30 13.18 3.67 -18.39
C ARG A 30 13.04 5.04 -17.72
N CYS A 31 13.81 5.30 -16.66
CA CYS A 31 13.72 6.52 -15.89
C CYS A 31 14.34 7.70 -16.62
N SER A 32 13.55 8.73 -16.90
CA SER A 32 14.01 9.99 -17.50
C SER A 32 14.51 11.03 -16.49
N GLN A 33 14.54 10.70 -15.20
CA GLN A 33 14.94 11.59 -14.10
C GLN A 33 14.17 12.93 -14.06
N CYS A 34 12.90 12.92 -14.47
CA CYS A 34 12.08 14.13 -14.58
C CYS A 34 11.63 14.73 -13.24
N GLY A 35 11.88 14.08 -12.10
CA GLY A 35 11.56 14.58 -10.76
C GLY A 35 10.09 14.50 -10.33
N GLN A 36 9.15 14.10 -11.20
CA GLN A 36 7.71 14.09 -10.88
C GLN A 36 7.36 13.19 -9.68
N CYS A 37 8.04 12.06 -9.53
CA CYS A 37 7.83 11.15 -8.40
C CYS A 37 8.25 11.77 -7.05
N GLU A 38 9.31 12.58 -7.03
CA GLU A 38 9.76 13.31 -5.85
C GLU A 38 8.83 14.48 -5.55
N GLU A 39 8.51 15.31 -6.54
CA GLU A 39 7.63 16.48 -6.38
C GLU A 39 6.22 16.08 -5.87
N LYS A 40 5.65 15.01 -6.41
CA LYS A 40 4.31 14.53 -6.04
C LYS A 40 4.31 13.52 -4.90
N CYS A 41 5.43 13.35 -4.20
CA CYS A 41 5.52 12.45 -3.06
C CYS A 41 4.64 12.92 -1.91
N ILE A 42 3.60 12.15 -1.56
CA ILE A 42 2.66 12.52 -0.49
C ILE A 42 3.31 12.62 0.89
N THR A 43 4.39 11.86 1.13
CA THR A 43 5.16 11.89 2.38
C THR A 43 6.28 12.92 2.37
N GLY A 44 6.67 13.43 1.20
CA GLY A 44 7.81 14.32 1.00
C GLY A 44 9.19 13.66 1.24
N LYS A 45 9.21 12.38 1.62
CA LYS A 45 10.45 11.65 2.01
C LYS A 45 10.53 10.25 1.39
N GLY A 46 9.51 9.83 0.64
CA GLY A 46 9.40 8.44 0.19
C GLY A 46 10.28 8.10 -1.01
N ILE A 47 10.54 9.07 -1.87
CA ILE A 47 11.43 8.94 -3.02
C ILE A 47 12.15 10.27 -3.22
N LYS A 48 13.45 10.21 -3.46
CA LYS A 48 14.28 11.37 -3.77
C LYS A 48 15.24 11.03 -4.89
N LEU A 49 15.46 11.96 -5.78
CA LEU A 49 16.52 11.87 -6.76
C LEU A 49 17.86 12.23 -6.11
N SER A 50 18.92 11.58 -6.54
CA SER A 50 20.28 11.86 -6.10
C SER A 50 21.22 11.88 -7.30
N ASP A 51 22.42 12.40 -7.11
CA ASP A 51 23.49 12.43 -8.10
C ASP A 51 24.19 11.07 -8.24
N GLN A 52 23.85 10.14 -7.35
CA GLN A 52 24.40 8.78 -7.35
C GLN A 52 23.54 7.89 -8.23
N TYR A 53 23.84 7.89 -9.51
CA TYR A 53 23.17 7.03 -10.49
C TYR A 53 24.19 6.33 -11.39
N ILE A 54 23.80 5.18 -11.92
CA ILE A 54 24.63 4.40 -12.81
C ILE A 54 24.57 5.05 -14.20
N LEU A 55 25.72 5.52 -14.69
CA LEU A 55 25.84 6.19 -16.00
C LEU A 55 25.90 5.22 -17.17
N SER A 56 26.38 4.01 -16.93
CA SER A 56 26.53 3.00 -17.97
C SER A 56 26.47 1.60 -17.39
N VAL A 57 25.79 0.72 -18.07
CA VAL A 57 25.72 -0.71 -17.78
C VAL A 57 26.06 -1.50 -19.04
N SER A 58 26.74 -2.61 -18.87
CA SER A 58 27.06 -3.52 -19.96
C SER A 58 25.87 -4.37 -20.39
N ASP A 59 24.90 -4.62 -19.49
CA ASP A 59 23.68 -5.37 -19.75
C ASP A 59 22.48 -4.66 -19.11
N LEU A 60 21.47 -4.34 -19.93
CA LEU A 60 20.22 -3.72 -19.49
C LEU A 60 19.36 -4.61 -18.56
N LYS A 61 19.69 -5.90 -18.49
CA LYS A 61 19.05 -6.84 -17.56
C LYS A 61 19.81 -7.01 -16.25
N SER A 62 20.91 -6.29 -16.07
CA SER A 62 21.66 -6.30 -14.82
C SER A 62 20.78 -5.90 -13.64
N PRO A 63 20.88 -6.58 -12.47
CA PRO A 63 20.16 -6.19 -11.28
C PRO A 63 20.49 -4.77 -10.81
N GLU A 64 21.60 -4.21 -11.21
CA GLU A 64 22.05 -2.86 -10.87
C GLU A 64 21.13 -1.77 -11.44
N VAL A 65 20.37 -2.05 -12.52
CA VAL A 65 19.45 -1.09 -13.13
C VAL A 65 18.08 -1.08 -12.47
N TYR A 66 17.85 -1.94 -11.46
CA TYR A 66 16.60 -2.04 -10.73
C TYR A 66 16.82 -1.75 -9.25
N GLU A 67 15.98 -0.91 -8.69
CA GLU A 67 15.92 -0.71 -7.24
C GLU A 67 14.53 -1.08 -6.73
N SER A 68 14.48 -1.87 -5.66
CA SER A 68 13.22 -2.38 -5.13
C SER A 68 13.10 -2.13 -3.62
N VAL A 69 11.93 -1.65 -3.21
CA VAL A 69 11.59 -1.46 -1.80
C VAL A 69 10.33 -2.23 -1.49
N GLY A 70 10.42 -3.14 -0.51
CA GLY A 70 9.28 -3.93 -0.04
C GLY A 70 8.68 -3.38 1.25
N LYS A 71 7.34 -3.39 1.33
CA LYS A 71 6.56 -2.97 2.49
C LYS A 71 5.50 -4.00 2.82
N LYS A 72 5.13 -4.10 4.11
CA LYS A 72 4.08 -5.00 4.56
C LYS A 72 2.75 -4.60 3.94
N LEU A 73 2.14 -5.55 3.22
CA LEU A 73 0.84 -5.43 2.60
C LEU A 73 -0.24 -5.87 3.59
N LEU A 74 -1.30 -5.10 3.70
CA LEU A 74 -2.50 -5.45 4.44
C LEU A 74 -3.48 -6.13 3.50
N ILE A 75 -3.99 -7.28 3.95
CA ILE A 75 -4.84 -8.18 3.18
C ILE A 75 -6.24 -8.11 3.76
N CYS A 76 -7.24 -8.06 2.89
CA CYS A 76 -8.65 -8.07 3.28
C CYS A 76 -9.03 -9.40 3.93
N GLU A 77 -9.58 -9.35 5.14
CA GLU A 77 -10.01 -10.55 5.89
C GLU A 77 -11.17 -11.31 5.23
N PHE A 78 -11.84 -10.70 4.25
CA PHE A 78 -12.97 -11.35 3.55
C PHE A 78 -12.58 -11.87 2.16
N CYS A 79 -12.07 -11.01 1.27
CA CYS A 79 -11.79 -11.40 -0.12
C CYS A 79 -10.32 -11.75 -0.38
N GLY A 80 -9.43 -11.61 0.60
CA GLY A 80 -8.01 -11.92 0.46
C GLY A 80 -7.22 -10.93 -0.41
N THR A 81 -7.81 -9.86 -0.91
CA THR A 81 -7.13 -8.88 -1.77
C THR A 81 -6.27 -7.93 -0.94
N GLY A 82 -5.06 -7.64 -1.41
CA GLY A 82 -4.20 -6.61 -0.82
C GLY A 82 -4.78 -5.20 -1.08
N TYR A 83 -4.90 -4.36 -0.03
CA TYR A 83 -5.56 -3.06 -0.19
C TYR A 83 -4.70 -1.86 0.24
N ALA A 84 -3.76 -2.02 1.14
CA ALA A 84 -2.90 -0.93 1.60
C ALA A 84 -1.58 -1.45 2.16
N CYS A 85 -0.59 -0.56 2.34
CA CYS A 85 0.58 -0.84 3.16
C CYS A 85 0.37 -0.34 4.58
N GLU A 86 0.91 -1.04 5.56
CA GLU A 86 0.84 -0.65 6.97
C GLU A 86 1.40 0.77 7.20
N ASP A 87 2.57 1.07 6.62
CA ASP A 87 3.19 2.40 6.73
C ASP A 87 2.30 3.51 6.14
N HIS A 88 1.54 3.20 5.09
CA HIS A 88 0.61 4.16 4.48
C HIS A 88 -0.58 4.46 5.41
N LEU A 89 -1.12 3.45 6.08
CA LEU A 89 -2.19 3.66 7.07
C LEU A 89 -1.68 4.48 8.26
N LYS A 90 -0.46 4.22 8.75
CA LYS A 90 0.17 5.02 9.80
C LYS A 90 0.29 6.49 9.38
N PHE A 91 0.80 6.74 8.17
CA PHE A 91 0.90 8.10 7.62
C PHE A 91 -0.46 8.81 7.54
N ILE A 92 -1.50 8.12 7.06
CA ILE A 92 -2.87 8.68 6.98
C ILE A 92 -3.39 8.98 8.38
N LYS A 93 -3.22 8.06 9.32
CA LYS A 93 -3.63 8.22 10.72
C LYS A 93 -3.00 9.47 11.35
N ASP A 94 -1.68 9.62 11.21
CA ASP A 94 -0.96 10.75 11.78
C ASP A 94 -1.47 12.10 11.21
N ARG A 95 -1.83 12.09 9.93
CA ARG A 95 -2.34 13.29 9.24
C ARG A 95 -3.80 13.62 9.59
N LEU A 96 -4.61 12.62 9.87
CA LEU A 96 -6.02 12.78 10.27
C LEU A 96 -6.18 13.10 11.77
N GLY A 97 -5.21 12.72 12.59
CA GLY A 97 -5.30 12.87 14.04
C GLY A 97 -6.54 12.16 14.61
N ALA A 98 -7.31 12.84 15.44
CA ALA A 98 -8.51 12.27 16.07
C ALA A 98 -9.57 11.78 15.07
N LYS A 99 -9.62 12.33 13.85
CA LYS A 99 -10.57 11.90 12.81
C LYS A 99 -10.30 10.46 12.34
N ALA A 100 -9.10 9.93 12.56
CA ALA A 100 -8.75 8.56 12.23
C ALA A 100 -9.62 7.52 12.96
N TYR A 101 -10.11 7.84 14.15
CA TYR A 101 -10.98 6.97 14.93
C TYR A 101 -12.38 6.75 14.33
N ALA A 102 -12.80 7.62 13.41
CA ALA A 102 -14.05 7.45 12.67
C ALA A 102 -13.97 6.38 11.56
N HIS A 103 -12.76 5.91 11.20
CA HIS A 103 -12.57 4.91 10.16
C HIS A 103 -12.17 3.55 10.75
N PRO A 104 -12.98 2.49 10.59
CA PRO A 104 -12.75 1.19 11.24
C PRO A 104 -11.36 0.60 11.00
N ASN A 105 -10.85 0.58 9.75
CA ASN A 105 -9.53 0.02 9.47
C ASN A 105 -8.39 0.78 10.19
N LEU A 106 -8.48 2.10 10.30
CA LEU A 106 -7.48 2.91 11.00
C LEU A 106 -7.53 2.66 12.51
N LEU A 107 -8.74 2.51 13.05
CA LEU A 107 -8.95 2.17 14.46
C LEU A 107 -8.39 0.78 14.77
N LEU A 108 -8.77 -0.24 14.00
CA LEU A 108 -8.33 -1.63 14.18
C LEU A 108 -6.83 -1.77 14.04
N ASN A 109 -6.23 -1.14 13.03
CA ASN A 109 -4.78 -1.15 12.85
C ASN A 109 -4.05 -0.50 14.05
N THR A 110 -4.64 0.50 14.68
CA THR A 110 -4.10 1.09 15.91
C THR A 110 -4.20 0.12 17.09
N GLN A 111 -5.34 -0.54 17.26
CA GLN A 111 -5.55 -1.49 18.34
C GLN A 111 -4.65 -2.72 18.23
N ARG A 112 -4.41 -3.24 17.03
CA ARG A 112 -3.49 -4.37 16.80
C ARG A 112 -2.04 -4.09 17.21
N GLN A 113 -1.65 -2.82 17.35
CA GLN A 113 -0.33 -2.47 17.89
C GLN A 113 -0.21 -2.75 19.39
N PHE A 114 -1.33 -2.88 20.09
CA PHE A 114 -1.37 -3.11 21.55
C PHE A 114 -1.81 -4.53 21.92
N THR A 115 -2.53 -5.21 21.03
CA THR A 115 -3.07 -6.56 21.28
C THR A 115 -2.99 -7.41 20.03
N GLU A 116 -2.53 -8.66 20.17
CA GLU A 116 -2.65 -9.67 19.14
C GLU A 116 -4.10 -10.17 19.09
N LEU A 117 -4.86 -9.67 18.13
CA LEU A 117 -6.20 -10.19 17.85
C LEU A 117 -6.07 -11.34 16.85
N ALA A 118 -6.65 -12.48 17.22
CA ALA A 118 -6.74 -13.60 16.29
C ALA A 118 -7.53 -13.20 15.04
N PRO A 119 -7.09 -13.61 13.83
CA PRO A 119 -7.86 -13.38 12.62
C PRO A 119 -9.23 -14.05 12.74
N SER A 120 -10.28 -13.35 12.33
CA SER A 120 -11.61 -13.94 12.28
C SER A 120 -11.67 -14.95 11.14
N ASN A 121 -12.37 -16.07 11.37
CA ASN A 121 -12.62 -17.04 10.31
C ASN A 121 -13.37 -16.38 9.15
N PRO A 122 -12.99 -16.66 7.88
CA PRO A 122 -13.73 -16.19 6.73
C PRO A 122 -15.17 -16.71 6.80
N LYS A 123 -16.13 -15.83 6.58
CA LYS A 123 -17.55 -16.17 6.48
C LYS A 123 -17.97 -16.11 5.02
N ASP A 124 -18.94 -16.92 4.63
CA ASP A 124 -19.46 -16.97 3.25
C ASP A 124 -20.25 -15.71 2.85
N SER A 125 -20.69 -14.92 3.82
CA SER A 125 -21.44 -13.69 3.59
C SER A 125 -20.97 -12.55 4.50
N LEU A 126 -20.95 -11.32 3.94
CA LEU A 126 -20.69 -10.10 4.69
C LEU A 126 -21.95 -9.62 5.41
N ARG A 127 -21.81 -9.30 6.70
CA ARG A 127 -22.86 -8.73 7.55
C ARG A 127 -22.41 -7.43 8.18
N ARG A 128 -23.32 -6.66 8.75
CA ARG A 128 -23.03 -5.39 9.42
C ARG A 128 -22.03 -5.52 10.57
N GLU A 129 -22.04 -6.60 11.30
CA GLU A 129 -21.05 -6.91 12.34
C GLU A 129 -19.61 -6.97 11.82
N ASP A 130 -19.42 -7.25 10.50
CA ASP A 130 -18.13 -7.30 9.84
C ASP A 130 -17.52 -5.89 9.59
N MET A 131 -18.23 -4.80 9.98
CA MET A 131 -17.64 -3.46 10.01
C MET A 131 -16.41 -3.38 10.90
N TYR A 132 -16.29 -4.24 11.90
CA TYR A 132 -15.13 -4.32 12.79
C TYR A 132 -14.02 -5.24 12.31
N LYS A 133 -14.03 -5.64 11.03
CA LYS A 133 -12.96 -6.39 10.38
C LYS A 133 -12.09 -5.48 9.51
N GLU A 134 -10.85 -5.88 9.30
CA GLU A 134 -9.96 -5.22 8.33
C GLU A 134 -10.31 -5.68 6.91
N VAL A 135 -11.15 -4.92 6.25
CA VAL A 135 -11.62 -5.24 4.89
C VAL A 135 -11.23 -4.15 3.90
N CYS A 136 -11.06 -4.54 2.64
CA CYS A 136 -10.77 -3.61 1.56
C CYS A 136 -11.96 -2.62 1.34
N PRO A 137 -11.75 -1.49 0.64
CA PRO A 137 -12.80 -0.50 0.40
C PRO A 137 -14.04 -1.08 -0.29
N GLU A 138 -13.87 -2.03 -1.20
CA GLU A 138 -14.97 -2.68 -1.91
C GLU A 138 -15.82 -3.56 -0.98
N CYS A 139 -15.17 -4.41 -0.17
CA CYS A 139 -15.89 -5.20 0.83
C CYS A 139 -16.56 -4.30 1.89
N ARG A 140 -15.90 -3.20 2.28
CA ARG A 140 -16.48 -2.21 3.18
C ARG A 140 -17.74 -1.58 2.60
N HIS A 141 -17.71 -1.21 1.33
CA HIS A 141 -18.87 -0.68 0.63
C HIS A 141 -20.02 -1.70 0.62
N ARG A 142 -19.73 -2.97 0.33
CA ARG A 142 -20.73 -4.05 0.34
C ARG A 142 -21.38 -4.24 1.71
N ILE A 143 -20.61 -4.15 2.81
CA ILE A 143 -21.16 -4.22 4.18
C ILE A 143 -22.18 -3.11 4.43
N VAL A 144 -21.89 -1.89 3.94
CA VAL A 144 -22.75 -0.73 4.16
C VAL A 144 -24.01 -0.74 3.30
N VAL A 145 -23.88 -1.19 2.03
CA VAL A 145 -24.98 -1.13 1.04
C VAL A 145 -25.89 -2.35 1.12
N LYS A 146 -25.34 -3.54 1.44
CA LYS A 146 -26.11 -4.78 1.56
C LYS A 146 -26.53 -5.09 3.01
N ASP A 147 -26.89 -4.05 3.74
CA ASP A 147 -27.40 -4.19 5.11
C ASP A 147 -28.76 -4.90 5.06
N GLU A 148 -28.73 -6.22 4.94
CA GLU A 148 -29.91 -7.07 5.09
C GLU A 148 -30.20 -7.21 6.59
N PHE A 149 -31.28 -6.57 7.05
CA PHE A 149 -31.83 -6.70 8.40
C PHE A 149 -32.46 -8.08 8.59
#